data_d6b04b861427dbce65db085e347740e3
#
_entry.id   d6b04b861427dbce65db085e347740e3
#
_cell.length_a   1.000
_cell.length_b   1.000
_cell.length_c   1.000
_cell.angle_alpha   90.00
_cell.angle_beta   90.00
_cell.angle_gamma   90.00
#
_symmetry.space_group_name_H-M   'P 1'
#
loop_
_entity.id
_entity.type
_entity.pdbx_description
1 polymer ?
#
loop_
_entity_poly.entity_id
_entity_poly.type
_entity_poly.pdbx_seq_one_letter_code
_entity_poly.pdbx_strand_id
1 'polypeptide(L)'
;MRKFLAILVCKLIRFVGSFVGRGSSLPGQIALKICPDVLQRVQLPSEIIAVTGSNGKTSTSEMIAHVLTAAGKKVVFNREGSNQIEGVTTLLLCSSTLTGRCRSDAVVIESDERYAQYTFRYFQPTHYVITNLYRDQLTRNGHPQWVYKAIEPSIGPDCTLILNADDPLVSLFGRGRPNKVVWFGMDRQRFSTDRSTGIYDDGKYCPLCHAPMAYDYYHYNHIGSYHCTKCDFRRPETAYTVTDADLDAGFLTINGKDRIELAFKSIYNAYNILACYTVCALAGVDGGDIARSISRYVLKNGRIVNWQYQTMRGTLLASKHENSVSYDQSLRYTVQQKEPHAVIIIVDAVSRKYFTSETSWLWDIDFGMLNTENASHIYLLGRYADDLYVRFSYTDVPPEKLSAYESIAEGVDAAVRDGVTQAYTITCFSDKGKFLSLVTTL
;
A
#
# COMPACT_ATOMS: atom_id res chain seq x y z
N MET A 1 20.44 -33.88 -3.11
CA MET A 1 21.09 -33.62 -1.81
C MET A 1 21.06 -32.13 -1.42
N ARG A 2 21.54 -31.18 -2.25
CA ARG A 2 21.56 -29.74 -1.94
C ARG A 2 20.18 -29.14 -1.62
N LYS A 3 19.13 -29.49 -2.39
CA LYS A 3 17.74 -29.04 -2.12
C LYS A 3 17.28 -29.43 -0.72
N PHE A 4 17.46 -30.69 -0.34
CA PHE A 4 17.09 -31.21 1.00
C PHE A 4 17.82 -30.45 2.11
N LEU A 5 19.13 -30.24 1.96
CA LEU A 5 19.94 -29.50 2.93
C LEU A 5 19.47 -28.04 3.05
N ALA A 6 19.21 -27.38 1.92
CA ALA A 6 18.70 -26.00 1.92
C ALA A 6 17.36 -25.86 2.65
N ILE A 7 16.42 -26.79 2.42
CA ILE A 7 15.13 -26.80 3.10
C ILE A 7 15.29 -27.06 4.60
N LEU A 8 16.10 -28.04 4.97
CA LEU A 8 16.36 -28.38 6.39
C LEU A 8 16.98 -27.21 7.15
N VAL A 9 18.03 -26.61 6.60
CA VAL A 9 18.72 -25.46 7.20
C VAL A 9 17.79 -24.25 7.30
N CYS A 10 17.00 -23.97 6.24
CA CYS A 10 16.01 -22.91 6.27
C CYS A 10 15.01 -23.06 7.43
N LYS A 11 14.46 -24.27 7.60
CA LYS A 11 13.50 -24.57 8.68
C LYS A 11 14.15 -24.45 10.07
N LEU A 12 15.37 -24.93 10.24
CA LEU A 12 16.10 -24.85 11.52
C LEU A 12 16.38 -23.39 11.90
N ILE A 13 16.90 -22.59 10.95
CA ILE A 13 17.19 -21.18 11.22
C ILE A 13 15.88 -20.41 11.48
N ARG A 14 14.80 -20.71 10.76
CA ARG A 14 13.49 -20.10 11.02
C ARG A 14 12.98 -20.42 12.41
N PHE A 15 13.11 -21.69 12.84
CA PHE A 15 12.72 -22.12 14.18
C PHE A 15 13.50 -21.38 15.27
N VAL A 16 14.83 -21.34 15.17
CA VAL A 16 15.68 -20.61 16.12
C VAL A 16 15.41 -19.10 16.07
N GLY A 17 15.27 -18.53 14.87
CA GLY A 17 15.01 -17.10 14.66
C GLY A 17 13.67 -16.62 15.23
N SER A 18 12.68 -17.52 15.35
CA SER A 18 11.38 -17.20 15.95
C SER A 18 11.46 -16.82 17.43
N PHE A 19 12.45 -17.33 18.16
CA PHE A 19 12.67 -16.99 19.58
C PHE A 19 13.32 -15.61 19.80
N VAL A 20 13.95 -15.04 18.77
CA VAL A 20 14.63 -13.72 18.83
C VAL A 20 13.96 -12.66 17.98
N GLY A 21 12.71 -12.90 17.50
CA GLY A 21 11.99 -11.97 16.65
C GLY A 21 12.66 -11.69 15.30
N ARG A 22 13.64 -12.51 14.89
CA ARG A 22 14.35 -12.43 13.63
C ARG A 22 14.18 -13.74 12.87
N GLY A 23 13.88 -13.71 11.57
CA GLY A 23 13.77 -14.97 10.84
C GLY A 23 12.92 -14.90 9.58
N SER A 24 12.57 -13.71 9.12
CA SER A 24 11.78 -13.56 7.90
C SER A 24 12.61 -13.75 6.61
N SER A 25 13.82 -13.21 6.54
CA SER A 25 14.65 -13.21 5.32
C SER A 25 15.93 -14.06 5.45
N LEU A 26 16.59 -14.05 6.63
CA LEU A 26 17.85 -14.74 6.85
C LEU A 26 17.81 -16.26 6.52
N PRO A 27 16.76 -17.03 6.88
CA PRO A 27 16.69 -18.45 6.55
C PRO A 27 16.72 -18.69 5.04
N GLY A 28 15.97 -17.89 4.28
CA GLY A 28 15.94 -17.98 2.81
C GLY A 28 17.26 -17.54 2.17
N GLN A 29 17.90 -16.51 2.70
CA GLN A 29 19.22 -16.07 2.23
C GLN A 29 20.25 -17.20 2.34
N ILE A 30 20.29 -17.89 3.46
CA ILE A 30 21.22 -19.00 3.66
C ILE A 30 20.86 -20.20 2.78
N ALA A 31 19.55 -20.49 2.63
CA ALA A 31 19.08 -21.55 1.74
C ALA A 31 19.49 -21.30 0.27
N LEU A 32 19.37 -20.06 -0.20
CA LEU A 32 19.80 -19.66 -1.55
C LEU A 32 21.33 -19.78 -1.74
N LYS A 33 22.13 -19.55 -0.70
CA LYS A 33 23.59 -19.81 -0.76
C LYS A 33 23.91 -21.29 -0.89
N ILE A 34 23.14 -22.18 -0.25
CA ILE A 34 23.31 -23.63 -0.32
C ILE A 34 22.82 -24.17 -1.67
N CYS A 35 21.68 -23.70 -2.16
CA CYS A 35 21.04 -24.13 -3.39
C CYS A 35 20.40 -22.91 -4.09
N PRO A 36 21.15 -22.21 -4.98
CA PRO A 36 20.69 -20.98 -5.63
C PRO A 36 19.41 -21.14 -6.45
N ASP A 37 19.16 -22.32 -6.99
CA ASP A 37 17.99 -22.68 -7.80
C ASP A 37 16.93 -23.47 -7.02
N VAL A 38 16.95 -23.39 -5.67
CA VAL A 38 16.05 -24.17 -4.81
C VAL A 38 14.57 -23.91 -5.12
N LEU A 39 14.19 -22.71 -5.49
CA LEU A 39 12.80 -22.34 -5.82
C LEU A 39 12.29 -23.04 -7.09
N GLN A 40 13.15 -23.32 -8.08
CA GLN A 40 12.79 -24.12 -9.26
C GLN A 40 12.59 -25.59 -8.92
N ARG A 41 13.19 -26.05 -7.83
CA ARG A 41 13.16 -27.46 -7.41
C ARG A 41 12.05 -27.77 -6.42
N VAL A 42 11.32 -26.76 -5.95
CA VAL A 42 10.17 -26.93 -5.05
C VAL A 42 8.90 -27.09 -5.88
N GLN A 43 8.10 -28.08 -5.55
CA GLN A 43 6.78 -28.28 -6.14
C GLN A 43 5.79 -27.34 -5.44
N LEU A 44 5.42 -26.26 -6.10
CA LEU A 44 4.46 -25.27 -5.64
C LEU A 44 3.02 -25.74 -5.93
N PRO A 45 2.00 -25.17 -5.24
CA PRO A 45 0.61 -25.45 -5.56
C PRO A 45 0.24 -24.84 -6.93
N SER A 46 -0.91 -25.28 -7.46
CA SER A 46 -1.43 -24.76 -8.73
C SER A 46 -1.90 -23.30 -8.65
N GLU A 47 -2.14 -22.78 -7.45
CA GLU A 47 -2.62 -21.41 -7.24
C GLU A 47 -1.53 -20.58 -6.55
N ILE A 48 -0.89 -19.70 -7.34
CA ILE A 48 0.14 -18.79 -6.88
C ILE A 48 -0.31 -17.38 -7.23
N ILE A 49 -0.64 -16.60 -6.21
CA ILE A 49 -1.13 -15.23 -6.34
C ILE A 49 -0.01 -14.28 -5.92
N ALA A 50 0.41 -13.41 -6.81
CA ALA A 50 1.35 -12.34 -6.49
C ALA A 50 0.64 -10.99 -6.49
N VAL A 51 1.01 -10.11 -5.54
CA VAL A 51 0.48 -8.75 -5.42
C VAL A 51 1.64 -7.77 -5.39
N THR A 52 1.64 -6.82 -6.33
CA THR A 52 2.63 -5.74 -6.42
C THR A 52 1.94 -4.40 -6.68
N GLY A 53 2.71 -3.31 -6.69
CA GLY A 53 2.26 -1.93 -6.91
C GLY A 53 2.75 -0.99 -5.81
N SER A 54 2.65 0.31 -5.99
CA SER A 54 3.20 1.30 -5.05
C SER A 54 2.52 1.22 -3.68
N ASN A 55 1.19 1.12 -3.65
CA ASN A 55 0.40 1.06 -2.41
C ASN A 55 -0.59 -0.10 -2.40
N GLY A 56 -1.03 -0.49 -1.20
CA GLY A 56 -2.07 -1.49 -1.00
C GLY A 56 -1.61 -2.95 -1.00
N LYS A 57 -0.36 -3.25 -1.34
CA LYS A 57 0.18 -4.63 -1.42
C LYS A 57 -0.14 -5.48 -0.19
N THR A 58 0.27 -5.03 0.97
CA THR A 58 0.11 -5.75 2.24
C THR A 58 -1.36 -5.98 2.56
N SER A 59 -2.17 -4.92 2.52
CA SER A 59 -3.61 -5.01 2.82
C SER A 59 -4.33 -5.94 1.86
N THR A 60 -4.03 -5.85 0.55
CA THR A 60 -4.63 -6.72 -0.47
C THR A 60 -4.21 -8.18 -0.27
N SER A 61 -2.91 -8.45 -0.05
CA SER A 61 -2.42 -9.82 0.18
C SER A 61 -2.99 -10.45 1.44
N GLU A 62 -3.07 -9.68 2.54
CA GLU A 62 -3.68 -10.16 3.78
C GLU A 62 -5.17 -10.47 3.63
N MET A 63 -5.93 -9.59 2.94
CA MET A 63 -7.35 -9.82 2.67
C MET A 63 -7.56 -11.04 1.77
N ILE A 64 -6.77 -11.21 0.70
CA ILE A 64 -6.83 -12.40 -0.17
C ILE A 64 -6.60 -13.67 0.67
N ALA A 65 -5.53 -13.69 1.48
CA ALA A 65 -5.22 -14.84 2.32
C ALA A 65 -6.34 -15.11 3.34
N HIS A 66 -6.95 -14.06 3.91
CA HIS A 66 -8.09 -14.17 4.83
C HIS A 66 -9.30 -14.79 4.15
N VAL A 67 -9.72 -14.26 2.99
CA VAL A 67 -10.90 -14.74 2.25
C VAL A 67 -10.73 -16.19 1.80
N LEU A 68 -9.58 -16.52 1.19
CA LEU A 68 -9.30 -17.89 0.74
C LEU A 68 -9.25 -18.88 1.91
N THR A 69 -8.72 -18.46 3.07
CA THR A 69 -8.73 -19.29 4.29
C THR A 69 -10.14 -19.49 4.82
N ALA A 70 -10.96 -18.43 4.83
CA ALA A 70 -12.39 -18.53 5.21
C ALA A 70 -13.18 -19.43 4.27
N ALA A 71 -12.80 -19.50 3.00
CA ALA A 71 -13.35 -20.43 1.99
C ALA A 71 -12.79 -21.87 2.12
N GLY A 72 -12.04 -22.20 3.17
CA GLY A 72 -11.54 -23.54 3.47
C GLY A 72 -10.22 -23.93 2.80
N LYS A 73 -9.56 -23.03 2.06
CA LYS A 73 -8.25 -23.31 1.45
C LYS A 73 -7.13 -23.21 2.49
N LYS A 74 -6.13 -24.06 2.38
CA LYS A 74 -4.86 -23.94 3.12
C LYS A 74 -3.98 -22.91 2.41
N VAL A 75 -3.89 -21.71 2.97
CA VAL A 75 -3.16 -20.57 2.39
C VAL A 75 -1.86 -20.31 3.13
N VAL A 76 -0.82 -20.03 2.36
CA VAL A 76 0.48 -19.57 2.85
C VAL A 76 0.75 -18.19 2.29
N PHE A 77 1.15 -17.23 3.14
CA PHE A 77 1.50 -15.88 2.69
C PHE A 77 2.59 -15.24 3.57
N ASN A 78 3.31 -14.23 3.03
CA ASN A 78 4.42 -13.56 3.71
C ASN A 78 3.97 -12.45 4.65
N ARG A 79 3.51 -12.83 5.85
CA ARG A 79 2.96 -11.91 6.88
C ARG A 79 3.93 -10.81 7.35
N GLU A 80 5.23 -11.03 7.23
CA GLU A 80 6.26 -10.21 7.87
C GLU A 80 6.82 -9.12 6.94
N GLY A 81 6.16 -8.81 5.82
CA GLY A 81 6.61 -7.79 4.88
C GLY A 81 7.95 -8.11 4.19
N SER A 82 8.41 -9.36 4.28
CA SER A 82 9.61 -9.85 3.59
C SER A 82 9.28 -10.17 2.12
N ASN A 83 9.22 -9.13 1.31
CA ASN A 83 8.73 -9.15 -0.06
C ASN A 83 9.85 -9.26 -1.12
N GLN A 84 11.09 -9.51 -0.69
CA GLN A 84 12.23 -9.83 -1.55
C GLN A 84 12.43 -11.35 -1.66
N ILE A 85 13.27 -11.79 -2.59
CA ILE A 85 13.50 -13.21 -2.89
C ILE A 85 13.83 -14.04 -1.65
N GLU A 86 14.61 -13.51 -0.71
CA GLU A 86 15.01 -14.22 0.52
C GLU A 86 13.80 -14.52 1.41
N GLY A 87 12.88 -13.54 1.57
CA GLY A 87 11.65 -13.72 2.34
C GLY A 87 10.70 -14.70 1.66
N VAL A 88 10.52 -14.58 0.36
CA VAL A 88 9.71 -15.53 -0.43
C VAL A 88 10.31 -16.94 -0.36
N THR A 89 11.63 -17.07 -0.41
CA THR A 89 12.30 -18.36 -0.24
C THR A 89 12.05 -18.95 1.14
N THR A 90 12.17 -18.15 2.20
CA THR A 90 11.83 -18.58 3.56
C THR A 90 10.41 -19.11 3.65
N LEU A 91 9.44 -18.35 3.13
CA LEU A 91 8.02 -18.71 3.09
C LEU A 91 7.81 -20.09 2.44
N LEU A 92 8.29 -20.24 1.21
CA LEU A 92 8.05 -21.43 0.40
C LEU A 92 8.74 -22.67 0.97
N LEU A 93 9.99 -22.54 1.43
CA LEU A 93 10.73 -23.68 1.99
C LEU A 93 10.16 -24.09 3.36
N CYS A 94 9.78 -23.16 4.21
CA CYS A 94 9.16 -23.48 5.49
C CYS A 94 7.79 -24.15 5.33
N SER A 95 7.03 -23.82 4.28
CA SER A 95 5.74 -24.43 3.96
C SER A 95 5.84 -25.76 3.21
N SER A 96 7.05 -26.13 2.77
CA SER A 96 7.27 -27.38 2.03
C SER A 96 7.69 -28.53 2.93
N THR A 97 7.48 -29.76 2.46
CA THR A 97 8.12 -30.96 3.03
C THR A 97 9.62 -30.92 2.81
N LEU A 98 10.39 -31.78 3.47
CA LEU A 98 11.83 -31.91 3.23
C LEU A 98 12.14 -32.42 1.80
N THR A 99 11.17 -33.07 1.15
CA THR A 99 11.27 -33.46 -0.27
C THR A 99 10.98 -32.31 -1.22
N GLY A 100 10.49 -31.15 -0.71
CA GLY A 100 10.26 -29.94 -1.48
C GLY A 100 8.85 -29.85 -2.08
N ARG A 101 7.84 -30.53 -1.54
CA ARG A 101 6.42 -30.37 -1.93
C ARG A 101 5.74 -29.38 -0.97
N CYS A 102 5.21 -28.29 -1.49
CA CYS A 102 4.40 -27.35 -0.72
C CYS A 102 3.08 -28.02 -0.30
N ARG A 103 2.65 -27.78 0.96
CA ARG A 103 1.46 -28.42 1.55
C ARG A 103 0.23 -27.49 1.58
N SER A 104 0.29 -26.39 0.88
CA SER A 104 -0.83 -25.44 0.75
C SER A 104 -1.59 -25.64 -0.53
N ASP A 105 -2.86 -25.21 -0.54
CA ASP A 105 -3.72 -25.15 -1.73
C ASP A 105 -3.42 -23.89 -2.54
N ALA A 106 -3.06 -22.81 -1.85
CA ALA A 106 -2.68 -21.52 -2.47
C ALA A 106 -1.48 -20.89 -1.76
N VAL A 107 -0.71 -20.12 -2.51
CA VAL A 107 0.35 -19.23 -2.00
C VAL A 107 0.03 -17.81 -2.41
N VAL A 108 0.01 -16.89 -1.45
CA VAL A 108 -0.15 -15.45 -1.67
C VAL A 108 1.17 -14.75 -1.37
N ILE A 109 1.71 -14.03 -2.34
CA ILE A 109 3.01 -13.38 -2.25
C ILE A 109 2.84 -11.87 -2.39
N GLU A 110 3.10 -11.12 -1.32
CA GLU A 110 3.41 -9.72 -1.46
C GLU A 110 4.80 -9.60 -2.10
N SER A 111 4.90 -8.93 -3.25
CA SER A 111 6.14 -8.77 -4.00
C SER A 111 6.54 -7.32 -4.12
N ASP A 112 7.80 -7.02 -3.82
CA ASP A 112 8.38 -5.70 -4.04
C ASP A 112 8.57 -5.45 -5.55
N GLU A 113 8.20 -4.27 -6.02
CA GLU A 113 8.18 -3.89 -7.42
C GLU A 113 9.53 -4.12 -8.12
N ARG A 114 10.62 -3.76 -7.46
CA ARG A 114 11.97 -3.84 -8.03
C ARG A 114 12.57 -5.25 -7.98
N TYR A 115 12.09 -6.07 -7.03
CA TYR A 115 12.64 -7.40 -6.79
C TYR A 115 11.81 -8.52 -7.37
N ALA A 116 10.58 -8.24 -7.84
CA ALA A 116 9.70 -9.21 -8.47
C ALA A 116 10.39 -10.00 -9.60
N GLN A 117 11.12 -9.32 -10.48
CA GLN A 117 11.86 -9.94 -11.58
C GLN A 117 12.90 -10.98 -11.13
N TYR A 118 13.52 -10.77 -9.95
CA TYR A 118 14.51 -11.73 -9.42
C TYR A 118 13.84 -12.93 -8.76
N THR A 119 12.64 -12.76 -8.23
CA THR A 119 11.86 -13.83 -7.62
C THR A 119 11.17 -14.69 -8.67
N PHE A 120 10.46 -14.05 -9.61
CA PHE A 120 9.62 -14.76 -10.56
C PHE A 120 10.36 -15.36 -11.77
N ARG A 121 11.66 -15.16 -11.88
CA ARG A 121 12.49 -15.93 -12.81
C ARG A 121 12.62 -17.41 -12.43
N TYR A 122 12.32 -17.78 -11.19
CA TYR A 122 12.42 -19.15 -10.70
C TYR A 122 11.10 -19.90 -10.75
N PHE A 123 10.00 -19.21 -10.70
CA PHE A 123 8.64 -19.71 -10.87
C PHE A 123 7.74 -18.53 -11.28
N GLN A 124 6.61 -18.83 -11.91
CA GLN A 124 5.67 -17.78 -12.30
C GLN A 124 4.41 -17.82 -11.42
N PRO A 125 3.85 -16.66 -11.03
CA PRO A 125 2.53 -16.62 -10.43
C PRO A 125 1.46 -17.01 -11.46
N THR A 126 0.40 -17.67 -11.01
CA THR A 126 -0.77 -17.95 -11.85
C THR A 126 -1.66 -16.72 -11.99
N HIS A 127 -1.68 -15.88 -10.94
CA HIS A 127 -2.41 -14.61 -10.90
C HIS A 127 -1.47 -13.51 -10.40
N TYR A 128 -1.36 -12.45 -11.16
CA TYR A 128 -0.51 -11.32 -10.81
C TYR A 128 -1.32 -10.04 -10.73
N VAL A 129 -1.49 -9.54 -9.52
CA VAL A 129 -2.22 -8.32 -9.21
C VAL A 129 -1.27 -7.13 -9.23
N ILE A 130 -1.61 -6.10 -9.98
CA ILE A 130 -0.92 -4.80 -9.95
C ILE A 130 -1.93 -3.74 -9.52
N THR A 131 -1.75 -3.22 -8.30
CA THR A 131 -2.76 -2.37 -7.65
C THR A 131 -2.78 -0.95 -8.19
N ASN A 132 -1.62 -0.30 -8.24
CA ASN A 132 -1.45 1.09 -8.66
C ASN A 132 0.04 1.42 -8.84
N LEU A 133 0.32 2.50 -9.57
CA LEU A 133 1.66 3.05 -9.74
C LEU A 133 1.67 4.54 -9.39
N TYR A 134 2.33 4.89 -8.30
CA TYR A 134 2.51 6.25 -7.80
C TYR A 134 3.98 6.59 -7.60
N ARG A 135 4.25 7.87 -7.39
CA ARG A 135 5.51 8.33 -6.80
C ARG A 135 5.64 7.73 -5.41
N ASP A 136 6.67 6.93 -5.22
CA ASP A 136 6.89 6.19 -3.97
C ASP A 136 8.38 6.12 -3.67
N GLN A 137 8.74 6.49 -2.45
CA GLN A 137 10.12 6.45 -2.00
C GLN A 137 11.07 7.04 -3.07
N LEU A 138 11.03 8.38 -3.25
CA LEU A 138 11.75 9.08 -4.34
C LEU A 138 13.22 8.68 -4.45
N THR A 139 13.87 8.46 -3.32
CA THR A 139 15.27 8.00 -3.25
C THR A 139 15.47 6.56 -3.72
N ARG A 140 14.40 5.76 -3.81
CA ARG A 140 14.45 4.35 -4.17
C ARG A 140 13.74 4.02 -5.48
N ASN A 141 12.47 4.39 -5.59
CA ASN A 141 11.58 4.02 -6.70
C ASN A 141 11.36 5.19 -7.67
N GLY A 142 11.30 6.42 -7.13
CA GLY A 142 11.15 7.63 -7.93
C GLY A 142 9.86 7.66 -8.73
N HIS A 143 9.99 7.98 -10.01
CA HIS A 143 8.87 8.18 -10.92
C HIS A 143 8.12 6.86 -11.24
N PRO A 144 6.78 6.86 -11.34
CA PRO A 144 5.96 5.68 -11.62
C PRO A 144 6.38 4.88 -12.87
N GLN A 145 6.89 5.54 -13.89
CA GLN A 145 7.40 4.86 -15.09
C GLN A 145 8.62 3.96 -14.82
N TRP A 146 9.44 4.30 -13.84
CA TRP A 146 10.56 3.43 -13.43
C TRP A 146 10.06 2.19 -12.70
N VAL A 147 9.02 2.37 -11.90
CA VAL A 147 8.33 1.25 -11.23
C VAL A 147 7.71 0.32 -12.27
N TYR A 148 7.05 0.89 -13.30
CA TYR A 148 6.53 0.12 -14.44
C TYR A 148 7.63 -0.74 -15.08
N LYS A 149 8.76 -0.12 -15.47
CA LYS A 149 9.90 -0.82 -16.09
C LYS A 149 10.52 -1.89 -15.18
N ALA A 150 10.44 -1.74 -13.86
CA ALA A 150 10.96 -2.73 -12.91
C ALA A 150 10.03 -3.94 -12.77
N ILE A 151 8.71 -3.74 -12.86
CA ILE A 151 7.71 -4.82 -12.79
C ILE A 151 7.64 -5.60 -14.11
N GLU A 152 7.73 -4.91 -15.24
CA GLU A 152 7.49 -5.48 -16.57
C GLU A 152 8.25 -6.80 -16.84
N PRO A 153 9.55 -6.93 -16.53
CA PRO A 153 10.31 -8.18 -16.75
C PRO A 153 9.87 -9.35 -15.85
N SER A 154 9.08 -9.09 -14.80
CA SER A 154 8.59 -10.12 -13.88
C SER A 154 7.34 -10.85 -14.38
N ILE A 155 6.72 -10.34 -15.45
CA ILE A 155 5.47 -10.87 -16.00
C ILE A 155 5.79 -12.00 -16.99
N GLY A 156 5.47 -13.23 -16.62
CA GLY A 156 5.57 -14.38 -17.52
C GLY A 156 4.34 -14.49 -18.46
N PRO A 157 4.48 -15.25 -19.55
CA PRO A 157 3.45 -15.32 -20.60
C PRO A 157 2.14 -15.97 -20.16
N ASP A 158 2.21 -16.92 -19.22
CA ASP A 158 1.06 -17.76 -18.85
C ASP A 158 0.29 -17.25 -17.63
N CYS A 159 0.72 -16.15 -17.00
CA CYS A 159 0.02 -15.61 -15.83
C CYS A 159 -1.22 -14.81 -16.23
N THR A 160 -2.28 -14.91 -15.45
CA THR A 160 -3.42 -14.00 -15.53
C THR A 160 -3.07 -12.69 -14.84
N LEU A 161 -3.12 -11.58 -15.57
CA LEU A 161 -2.92 -10.24 -15.03
C LEU A 161 -4.24 -9.71 -14.47
N ILE A 162 -4.21 -9.21 -13.24
CA ILE A 162 -5.35 -8.57 -12.57
C ILE A 162 -4.95 -7.12 -12.35
N LEU A 163 -5.52 -6.23 -13.15
CA LEU A 163 -5.04 -4.86 -13.34
C LEU A 163 -6.10 -3.84 -12.99
N ASN A 164 -5.65 -2.75 -12.34
CA ASN A 164 -6.47 -1.58 -12.09
C ASN A 164 -6.68 -0.80 -13.40
N ALA A 165 -7.91 -0.80 -13.91
CA ALA A 165 -8.29 -0.09 -15.14
C ALA A 165 -8.23 1.43 -15.00
N ASP A 166 -8.40 1.94 -13.76
CA ASP A 166 -8.49 3.37 -13.45
C ASP A 166 -7.10 4.03 -13.37
N ASP A 167 -6.03 3.23 -13.39
CA ASP A 167 -4.65 3.70 -13.41
C ASP A 167 -4.07 3.59 -14.84
N PRO A 168 -3.80 4.71 -15.51
CA PRO A 168 -3.29 4.70 -16.89
C PRO A 168 -1.93 4.01 -17.04
N LEU A 169 -1.08 4.02 -16.02
CA LEU A 169 0.22 3.35 -16.06
C LEU A 169 0.08 1.83 -15.83
N VAL A 170 -0.82 1.42 -14.94
CA VAL A 170 -1.14 0.00 -14.74
C VAL A 170 -1.78 -0.60 -15.98
N SER A 171 -2.63 0.17 -16.68
CA SER A 171 -3.31 -0.32 -17.88
C SER A 171 -2.36 -0.66 -19.03
N LEU A 172 -1.15 -0.08 -19.04
CA LEU A 172 -0.12 -0.45 -20.02
C LEU A 172 0.31 -1.92 -19.95
N PHE A 173 0.28 -2.53 -18.77
CA PHE A 173 0.65 -3.94 -18.61
C PHE A 173 -0.28 -4.90 -19.36
N GLY A 174 -1.50 -4.46 -19.69
CA GLY A 174 -2.44 -5.27 -20.45
C GLY A 174 -2.31 -5.14 -21.98
N ARG A 175 -1.45 -4.25 -22.49
CA ARG A 175 -1.33 -4.00 -23.93
C ARG A 175 -0.19 -4.82 -24.55
N GLY A 176 -0.46 -5.36 -25.76
CA GLY A 176 0.57 -6.02 -26.56
C GLY A 176 1.12 -7.31 -25.96
N ARG A 177 0.41 -7.94 -25.03
CA ARG A 177 0.82 -9.18 -24.37
C ARG A 177 -0.18 -10.30 -24.62
N PRO A 178 0.28 -11.57 -24.67
CA PRO A 178 -0.61 -12.72 -24.80
C PRO A 178 -1.38 -13.07 -23.54
N ASN A 179 -1.04 -12.44 -22.41
CA ASN A 179 -1.62 -12.73 -21.11
C ASN A 179 -3.14 -12.52 -21.08
N LYS A 180 -3.85 -13.40 -20.39
CA LYS A 180 -5.23 -13.11 -19.98
C LYS A 180 -5.20 -11.93 -19.01
N VAL A 181 -6.03 -10.91 -19.30
CA VAL A 181 -6.15 -9.71 -18.45
C VAL A 181 -7.56 -9.65 -17.89
N VAL A 182 -7.65 -9.40 -16.59
CA VAL A 182 -8.91 -9.12 -15.88
C VAL A 182 -8.80 -7.73 -15.27
N TRP A 183 -9.69 -6.84 -15.69
CA TRP A 183 -9.71 -5.46 -15.27
C TRP A 183 -10.66 -5.25 -14.10
N PHE A 184 -10.21 -4.49 -13.11
CA PHE A 184 -11.06 -3.98 -12.03
C PHE A 184 -10.97 -2.45 -11.97
N GLY A 185 -12.04 -1.80 -11.52
CA GLY A 185 -12.10 -0.35 -11.42
C GLY A 185 -13.40 0.12 -10.78
N MET A 186 -13.61 1.44 -10.72
CA MET A 186 -14.82 2.04 -10.15
C MET A 186 -15.55 2.87 -11.20
N ASP A 187 -16.87 2.82 -11.18
CA ASP A 187 -17.71 3.80 -11.85
C ASP A 187 -17.63 5.15 -11.13
N ARG A 188 -18.12 6.22 -11.76
CA ARG A 188 -18.19 7.53 -11.12
C ARG A 188 -18.96 7.44 -9.80
N GLN A 189 -18.35 7.90 -8.72
CA GLN A 189 -18.90 7.90 -7.37
C GLN A 189 -19.22 9.33 -6.92
N ARG A 190 -19.94 9.50 -5.80
CA ARG A 190 -20.26 10.80 -5.21
C ARG A 190 -19.01 11.62 -4.85
N PHE A 191 -17.93 10.95 -4.47
CA PHE A 191 -16.64 11.55 -4.14
C PHE A 191 -15.74 11.81 -5.36
N SER A 192 -16.15 11.40 -6.56
CA SER A 192 -15.40 11.65 -7.80
C SER A 192 -15.47 13.13 -8.18
N THR A 193 -14.37 13.64 -8.70
CA THR A 193 -14.21 15.06 -9.05
C THR A 193 -13.92 15.23 -10.55
N ASP A 194 -14.18 16.42 -11.06
CA ASP A 194 -13.88 16.76 -12.47
C ASP A 194 -12.44 17.27 -12.66
N ARG A 195 -11.68 17.38 -11.57
CA ARG A 195 -10.28 17.82 -11.57
C ARG A 195 -9.43 16.88 -10.70
N SER A 196 -8.16 16.74 -11.08
CA SER A 196 -7.18 16.04 -10.23
C SER A 196 -7.10 16.68 -8.86
N THR A 197 -7.02 15.85 -7.82
CA THR A 197 -6.89 16.29 -6.42
C THR A 197 -5.44 16.27 -5.95
N GLY A 198 -4.49 15.85 -6.78
CA GLY A 198 -3.05 15.86 -6.46
C GLY A 198 -2.38 17.16 -6.88
N ILE A 199 -1.28 17.52 -6.21
CA ILE A 199 -0.46 18.68 -6.58
C ILE A 199 0.45 18.39 -7.78
N TYR A 200 0.64 17.13 -8.15
CA TYR A 200 1.35 16.68 -9.33
C TYR A 200 0.39 15.94 -10.26
N ASP A 201 0.69 15.93 -11.54
CA ASP A 201 -0.20 15.42 -12.57
C ASP A 201 0.50 14.34 -13.42
N ASP A 202 0.74 13.18 -12.79
CA ASP A 202 1.43 12.04 -13.43
C ASP A 202 0.61 11.40 -14.56
N GLY A 203 -0.69 11.64 -14.60
CA GLY A 203 -1.60 11.17 -15.64
C GLY A 203 -1.90 12.18 -16.76
N LYS A 204 -1.21 13.32 -16.80
CA LYS A 204 -1.49 14.41 -17.73
C LYS A 204 -1.24 14.08 -19.21
N TYR A 205 -0.26 13.23 -19.48
CA TYR A 205 0.16 12.90 -20.83
C TYR A 205 0.01 11.41 -21.11
N CYS A 206 -0.44 11.11 -22.34
CA CYS A 206 -0.59 9.74 -22.79
C CYS A 206 0.76 8.99 -22.75
N PRO A 207 0.83 7.85 -22.10
CA PRO A 207 2.09 7.10 -22.01
C PRO A 207 2.54 6.48 -23.34
N LEU A 208 1.67 6.48 -24.36
CA LEU A 208 1.98 5.93 -25.69
C LEU A 208 2.41 7.01 -26.68
N CYS A 209 1.63 8.09 -26.82
CA CYS A 209 1.84 9.10 -27.86
C CYS A 209 2.17 10.50 -27.32
N HIS A 210 2.28 10.65 -25.99
CA HIS A 210 2.60 11.89 -25.28
C HIS A 210 1.62 13.07 -25.52
N ALA A 211 0.48 12.83 -26.16
CA ALA A 211 -0.59 13.83 -26.27
C ALA A 211 -1.27 14.02 -24.91
N PRO A 212 -1.96 15.15 -24.69
CA PRO A 212 -2.72 15.36 -23.47
C PRO A 212 -3.74 14.24 -23.23
N MET A 213 -3.94 13.87 -21.98
CA MET A 213 -5.02 12.99 -21.55
C MET A 213 -6.23 13.83 -21.14
N ALA A 214 -7.42 13.34 -21.44
CA ALA A 214 -8.68 13.85 -20.93
C ALA A 214 -9.25 12.85 -19.92
N TYR A 215 -9.94 13.38 -18.92
CA TYR A 215 -10.60 12.58 -17.89
C TYR A 215 -12.08 12.90 -17.82
N ASP A 216 -12.90 11.87 -17.82
CA ASP A 216 -14.34 12.01 -17.59
C ASP A 216 -14.61 12.30 -16.10
N TYR A 217 -13.77 11.75 -15.22
CA TYR A 217 -13.73 12.01 -13.78
C TYR A 217 -12.43 11.47 -13.17
N TYR A 218 -12.09 12.02 -12.01
CA TYR A 218 -11.03 11.53 -11.13
C TYR A 218 -11.64 10.96 -9.85
N HIS A 219 -11.09 9.89 -9.36
CA HIS A 219 -11.36 9.45 -7.99
C HIS A 219 -10.37 10.08 -7.00
N TYR A 220 -9.11 10.13 -7.37
CA TYR A 220 -8.02 10.83 -6.69
C TYR A 220 -6.77 10.84 -7.57
N ASN A 221 -5.93 11.87 -7.47
CA ASN A 221 -4.72 12.05 -8.29
C ASN A 221 -5.01 11.76 -9.79
N HIS A 222 -4.29 10.82 -10.41
CA HIS A 222 -4.47 10.39 -11.79
C HIS A 222 -5.35 9.13 -11.95
N ILE A 223 -5.99 8.70 -10.88
CA ILE A 223 -6.87 7.53 -10.89
C ILE A 223 -8.29 7.95 -11.23
N GLY A 224 -8.87 7.36 -12.29
CA GLY A 224 -10.22 7.69 -12.75
C GLY A 224 -10.54 7.14 -14.13
N SER A 225 -11.53 7.74 -14.81
CA SER A 225 -11.87 7.42 -16.18
C SER A 225 -11.16 8.37 -17.12
N TYR A 226 -10.32 7.83 -17.98
CA TYR A 226 -9.42 8.61 -18.85
C TYR A 226 -9.44 8.11 -20.29
N HIS A 227 -9.08 9.02 -21.21
CA HIS A 227 -8.79 8.70 -22.60
C HIS A 227 -7.75 9.67 -23.18
N CYS A 228 -6.99 9.20 -24.15
CA CYS A 228 -6.05 10.05 -24.89
C CYS A 228 -6.81 10.91 -25.89
N THR A 229 -6.43 12.18 -26.03
CA THR A 229 -7.04 13.10 -27.01
C THR A 229 -6.61 12.83 -28.46
N LYS A 230 -5.60 11.95 -28.68
CA LYS A 230 -5.02 11.72 -30.01
C LYS A 230 -5.01 10.25 -30.47
N CYS A 231 -4.78 9.28 -29.58
CA CYS A 231 -4.72 7.87 -29.93
C CYS A 231 -5.84 7.06 -29.22
N ASP A 232 -5.87 5.75 -29.44
CA ASP A 232 -6.89 4.83 -28.91
C ASP A 232 -6.71 4.49 -27.43
N PHE A 233 -5.70 5.05 -26.76
CA PHE A 233 -5.43 4.76 -25.36
C PHE A 233 -6.53 5.33 -24.46
N ARG A 234 -7.21 4.45 -23.75
CA ARG A 234 -8.30 4.80 -22.82
C ARG A 234 -8.42 3.78 -21.70
N ARG A 235 -9.19 4.15 -20.68
CA ARG A 235 -9.58 3.25 -19.59
C ARG A 235 -10.21 1.98 -20.18
N PRO A 236 -9.70 0.78 -19.84
CA PRO A 236 -10.31 -0.48 -20.25
C PRO A 236 -11.67 -0.72 -19.57
N GLU A 237 -12.51 -1.52 -20.22
CA GLU A 237 -13.75 -2.02 -19.60
C GLU A 237 -13.42 -2.97 -18.44
N THR A 238 -14.16 -2.82 -17.34
CA THR A 238 -13.94 -3.57 -16.10
C THR A 238 -14.84 -4.80 -16.01
N ALA A 239 -14.25 -5.93 -15.62
CA ALA A 239 -14.99 -7.16 -15.31
C ALA A 239 -15.54 -7.12 -13.88
N TYR A 240 -14.84 -6.43 -12.98
CA TYR A 240 -15.25 -6.22 -11.60
C TYR A 240 -15.25 -4.73 -11.31
N THR A 241 -16.41 -4.22 -10.97
CA THR A 241 -16.63 -2.77 -10.85
C THR A 241 -17.28 -2.42 -9.52
N VAL A 242 -16.71 -1.45 -8.81
CA VAL A 242 -17.47 -0.78 -7.74
C VAL A 242 -18.50 0.13 -8.41
N THR A 243 -19.76 -0.28 -8.33
CA THR A 243 -20.88 0.44 -8.94
C THR A 243 -21.48 1.49 -8.04
N ASP A 244 -21.36 1.33 -6.72
CA ASP A 244 -21.81 2.29 -5.71
C ASP A 244 -20.89 2.22 -4.49
N ALA A 245 -20.49 3.37 -3.97
CA ALA A 245 -19.72 3.48 -2.73
C ALA A 245 -20.10 4.74 -1.96
N ASP A 246 -20.33 4.56 -0.67
CA ASP A 246 -20.51 5.66 0.30
C ASP A 246 -19.46 5.49 1.41
N LEU A 247 -18.42 6.33 1.33
CA LEU A 247 -17.32 6.29 2.29
C LEU A 247 -17.72 6.80 3.67
N ASP A 248 -18.72 7.69 3.76
CA ASP A 248 -19.23 8.21 5.03
C ASP A 248 -20.09 7.16 5.72
N ALA A 249 -21.01 6.52 4.99
CA ALA A 249 -21.78 5.39 5.49
C ALA A 249 -20.89 4.15 5.72
N GLY A 250 -19.80 4.03 4.98
CA GLY A 250 -18.82 2.96 5.15
C GLY A 250 -19.17 1.67 4.41
N PHE A 251 -19.58 1.75 3.14
CA PHE A 251 -19.82 0.58 2.30
C PHE A 251 -19.43 0.81 0.85
N LEU A 252 -19.30 -0.30 0.13
CA LEU A 252 -19.24 -0.34 -1.33
C LEU A 252 -20.04 -1.53 -1.87
N THR A 253 -20.45 -1.43 -3.15
CA THR A 253 -21.16 -2.49 -3.86
C THR A 253 -20.39 -2.86 -5.13
N ILE A 254 -20.11 -4.13 -5.33
CA ILE A 254 -19.40 -4.64 -6.51
C ILE A 254 -20.43 -5.27 -7.48
N ASN A 255 -20.32 -4.89 -8.76
CA ASN A 255 -21.16 -5.35 -9.86
C ASN A 255 -22.68 -5.21 -9.59
N GLY A 256 -23.08 -4.20 -8.81
CA GLY A 256 -24.47 -3.95 -8.44
C GLY A 256 -25.10 -5.03 -7.53
N LYS A 257 -24.29 -5.96 -7.00
CA LYS A 257 -24.78 -7.14 -6.30
C LYS A 257 -24.21 -7.31 -4.90
N ASP A 258 -22.90 -7.34 -4.78
CA ASP A 258 -22.24 -7.75 -3.55
C ASP A 258 -21.84 -6.52 -2.73
N ARG A 259 -22.56 -6.28 -1.64
CA ARG A 259 -22.31 -5.17 -0.70
C ARG A 259 -21.28 -5.57 0.35
N ILE A 260 -20.28 -4.72 0.56
CA ILE A 260 -19.19 -4.91 1.50
C ILE A 260 -19.13 -3.72 2.45
N GLU A 261 -19.13 -3.98 3.75
CA GLU A 261 -18.92 -2.97 4.78
C GLU A 261 -17.42 -2.67 4.93
N LEU A 262 -17.08 -1.39 5.03
CA LEU A 262 -15.69 -0.92 5.07
C LEU A 262 -15.19 -0.83 6.51
N ALA A 263 -14.28 -1.67 6.90
CA ALA A 263 -13.56 -1.56 8.18
C ALA A 263 -12.74 -0.25 8.28
N PHE A 264 -12.30 0.28 7.14
CA PHE A 264 -11.63 1.56 7.03
C PHE A 264 -12.21 2.36 5.86
N LYS A 265 -12.81 3.52 6.19
CA LYS A 265 -13.57 4.39 5.28
C LYS A 265 -12.65 5.23 4.41
N SER A 266 -11.99 4.61 3.44
CA SER A 266 -11.02 5.24 2.57
C SER A 266 -11.12 4.70 1.15
N ILE A 267 -11.03 5.59 0.18
CA ILE A 267 -11.01 5.23 -1.25
C ILE A 267 -9.88 4.26 -1.59
N TYR A 268 -8.72 4.40 -0.95
CA TYR A 268 -7.58 3.49 -1.16
C TYR A 268 -7.89 2.07 -0.67
N ASN A 269 -8.64 1.96 0.45
CA ASN A 269 -9.10 0.68 0.95
C ASN A 269 -10.15 0.05 0.04
N ALA A 270 -11.01 0.86 -0.56
CA ALA A 270 -12.00 0.39 -1.54
C ALA A 270 -11.31 -0.28 -2.75
N TYR A 271 -10.22 0.30 -3.27
CA TYR A 271 -9.43 -0.34 -4.34
C TYR A 271 -8.74 -1.63 -3.89
N ASN A 272 -8.21 -1.68 -2.66
CA ASN A 272 -7.62 -2.90 -2.12
C ASN A 272 -8.66 -4.03 -1.97
N ILE A 273 -9.85 -3.69 -1.53
CA ILE A 273 -10.99 -4.60 -1.42
C ILE A 273 -11.40 -5.11 -2.80
N LEU A 274 -11.52 -4.22 -3.78
CA LEU A 274 -11.89 -4.58 -5.15
C LEU A 274 -10.87 -5.52 -5.79
N ALA A 275 -9.58 -5.26 -5.62
CA ALA A 275 -8.50 -6.13 -6.07
C ALA A 275 -8.58 -7.52 -5.39
N CYS A 276 -8.79 -7.55 -4.08
CA CYS A 276 -9.00 -8.78 -3.32
C CYS A 276 -10.22 -9.56 -3.80
N TYR A 277 -11.36 -8.89 -3.97
CA TYR A 277 -12.60 -9.48 -4.48
C TYR A 277 -12.36 -10.13 -5.85
N THR A 278 -11.74 -9.39 -6.77
CA THR A 278 -11.43 -9.87 -8.13
C THR A 278 -10.62 -11.18 -8.10
N VAL A 279 -9.56 -11.22 -7.31
CA VAL A 279 -8.71 -12.42 -7.17
C VAL A 279 -9.50 -13.59 -6.60
N CYS A 280 -10.23 -13.37 -5.52
CA CYS A 280 -10.95 -14.44 -4.83
C CYS A 280 -12.10 -15.00 -5.69
N ALA A 281 -12.78 -14.15 -6.46
CA ALA A 281 -13.79 -14.57 -7.42
C ALA A 281 -13.19 -15.44 -8.55
N LEU A 282 -12.02 -15.06 -9.08
CA LEU A 282 -11.27 -15.87 -10.05
C LEU A 282 -10.77 -17.19 -9.45
N ALA A 283 -10.49 -17.23 -8.15
CA ALA A 283 -10.13 -18.43 -7.40
C ALA A 283 -11.35 -19.32 -7.07
N GLY A 284 -12.55 -18.97 -7.57
CA GLY A 284 -13.78 -19.75 -7.46
C GLY A 284 -14.57 -19.55 -6.16
N VAL A 285 -14.28 -18.49 -5.39
CA VAL A 285 -15.07 -18.17 -4.20
C VAL A 285 -16.32 -17.38 -4.60
N ASP A 286 -17.48 -17.72 -4.03
CA ASP A 286 -18.75 -17.01 -4.30
C ASP A 286 -18.68 -15.55 -3.83
N GLY A 287 -19.26 -14.62 -4.60
CA GLY A 287 -19.19 -13.20 -4.33
C GLY A 287 -19.78 -12.80 -2.97
N GLY A 288 -20.88 -13.42 -2.56
CA GLY A 288 -21.48 -13.19 -1.25
C GLY A 288 -20.60 -13.69 -0.09
N ASP A 289 -19.86 -14.79 -0.29
CA ASP A 289 -18.89 -15.29 0.71
C ASP A 289 -17.67 -14.36 0.81
N ILE A 290 -17.19 -13.87 -0.32
CA ILE A 290 -16.13 -12.86 -0.35
C ILE A 290 -16.58 -11.62 0.41
N ALA A 291 -17.75 -11.08 0.09
CA ALA A 291 -18.30 -9.88 0.71
C ALA A 291 -18.45 -10.03 2.24
N ARG A 292 -19.01 -11.14 2.70
CA ARG A 292 -19.13 -11.45 4.14
C ARG A 292 -17.77 -11.56 4.83
N SER A 293 -16.80 -12.19 4.17
CA SER A 293 -15.47 -12.39 4.75
C SER A 293 -14.73 -11.06 4.89
N ILE A 294 -14.77 -10.20 3.86
CA ILE A 294 -14.11 -8.89 3.88
C ILE A 294 -14.79 -7.95 4.89
N SER A 295 -16.12 -7.94 4.98
CA SER A 295 -16.85 -7.10 5.94
C SER A 295 -16.51 -7.42 7.42
N ARG A 296 -16.04 -8.65 7.69
CA ARG A 296 -15.59 -9.09 9.02
C ARG A 296 -14.08 -8.93 9.22
N TYR A 297 -13.36 -8.54 8.20
CA TYR A 297 -11.91 -8.41 8.27
C TYR A 297 -11.50 -7.17 9.05
N VAL A 298 -10.71 -7.37 10.09
CA VAL A 298 -10.14 -6.27 10.88
C VAL A 298 -8.71 -6.02 10.40
N LEU A 299 -8.45 -4.80 9.96
CA LEU A 299 -7.10 -4.36 9.57
C LEU A 299 -6.16 -4.46 10.77
N LYS A 300 -5.20 -5.38 10.70
CA LYS A 300 -4.23 -5.64 11.78
C LYS A 300 -3.05 -4.67 11.81
N ASN A 301 -2.89 -3.90 10.76
CA ASN A 301 -1.76 -2.99 10.64
C ASN A 301 -2.02 -1.75 11.51
N GLY A 302 -1.29 -1.58 12.60
CA GLY A 302 -1.33 -0.43 13.50
C GLY A 302 -0.96 0.90 12.84
N ARG A 303 -1.64 1.21 11.71
CA ARG A 303 -1.55 2.51 11.01
C ARG A 303 -2.33 3.59 11.71
N ILE A 304 -3.35 3.19 12.45
CA ILE A 304 -4.17 4.09 13.26
C ILE A 304 -4.01 3.62 14.69
N VAL A 305 -3.57 4.53 15.55
CA VAL A 305 -3.35 4.25 16.97
C VAL A 305 -3.93 5.41 17.78
N ASN A 306 -4.88 5.13 18.65
CA ASN A 306 -5.36 6.10 19.62
C ASN A 306 -4.37 6.23 20.75
N TRP A 307 -4.15 7.47 21.20
CA TRP A 307 -3.17 7.79 22.22
C TRP A 307 -3.64 8.87 23.16
N GLN A 308 -3.01 8.97 24.33
CA GLN A 308 -3.23 10.01 25.33
C GLN A 308 -1.89 10.50 25.87
N TYR A 309 -1.77 11.81 26.02
CA TYR A 309 -0.65 12.47 26.68
C TYR A 309 -1.19 13.57 27.60
N GLN A 310 -1.04 13.41 28.91
CA GLN A 310 -1.65 14.31 29.91
C GLN A 310 -3.15 14.50 29.62
N THR A 311 -3.59 15.75 29.38
CA THR A 311 -4.99 16.11 29.07
C THR A 311 -5.35 15.96 27.59
N MET A 312 -4.35 15.84 26.71
CA MET A 312 -4.52 15.73 25.26
C MET A 312 -4.76 14.29 24.85
N ARG A 313 -5.77 14.07 24.01
CA ARG A 313 -6.04 12.79 23.34
C ARG A 313 -5.88 12.96 21.84
N GLY A 314 -5.57 11.87 21.17
CA GLY A 314 -5.45 11.95 19.74
C GLY A 314 -5.40 10.61 19.03
N THR A 315 -5.34 10.72 17.70
CA THR A 315 -5.20 9.59 16.79
C THR A 315 -3.91 9.76 15.98
N LEU A 316 -3.03 8.78 16.05
CA LEU A 316 -1.85 8.72 15.21
C LEU A 316 -2.19 8.00 13.91
N LEU A 317 -1.82 8.62 12.80
CA LEU A 317 -1.96 8.13 11.43
C LEU A 317 -0.56 7.86 10.87
N ALA A 318 -0.18 6.58 10.80
CA ALA A 318 1.13 6.19 10.31
C ALA A 318 1.13 6.01 8.79
N SER A 319 1.82 6.90 8.10
CA SER A 319 2.01 6.88 6.66
C SER A 319 3.23 6.03 6.25
N LYS A 320 3.22 5.54 5.01
CA LYS A 320 4.41 4.94 4.43
C LYS A 320 5.46 6.02 4.20
N HIS A 321 6.71 5.70 4.51
CA HIS A 321 7.83 6.63 4.39
C HIS A 321 8.01 7.11 2.95
N GLU A 322 8.24 8.39 2.75
CA GLU A 322 8.42 9.03 1.43
C GLU A 322 7.31 8.68 0.40
N ASN A 323 6.08 8.54 0.85
CA ASN A 323 4.96 8.17 -0.02
C ASN A 323 3.85 9.22 0.09
N SER A 324 3.76 10.10 -0.92
CA SER A 324 2.80 11.21 -0.97
C SER A 324 1.35 10.75 -0.83
N VAL A 325 0.96 9.67 -1.50
CA VAL A 325 -0.41 9.13 -1.44
C VAL A 325 -0.77 8.64 -0.03
N SER A 326 0.19 8.06 0.71
CA SER A 326 -0.05 7.63 2.08
C SER A 326 -0.23 8.81 3.04
N TYR A 327 0.53 9.89 2.83
CA TYR A 327 0.35 11.14 3.58
C TYR A 327 -0.96 11.83 3.20
N ASP A 328 -1.30 11.89 1.91
CA ASP A 328 -2.56 12.44 1.42
C ASP A 328 -3.77 11.76 2.07
N GLN A 329 -3.72 10.43 2.22
CA GLN A 329 -4.74 9.68 2.93
C GLN A 329 -4.88 10.11 4.40
N SER A 330 -3.77 10.32 5.10
CA SER A 330 -3.76 10.76 6.50
C SER A 330 -4.27 12.20 6.64
N LEU A 331 -3.87 13.08 5.72
CA LEU A 331 -4.35 14.46 5.66
C LEU A 331 -5.87 14.52 5.41
N ARG A 332 -6.38 13.77 4.44
CA ARG A 332 -7.83 13.70 4.14
C ARG A 332 -8.63 13.17 5.31
N TYR A 333 -8.12 12.16 6.00
CA TYR A 333 -8.78 11.66 7.22
C TYR A 333 -8.88 12.77 8.27
N THR A 334 -7.81 13.55 8.46
CA THR A 334 -7.78 14.65 9.42
C THR A 334 -8.74 15.79 9.05
N VAL A 335 -8.74 16.19 7.76
CA VAL A 335 -9.62 17.28 7.26
C VAL A 335 -11.10 16.92 7.33
N GLN A 336 -11.48 15.66 7.27
CA GLN A 336 -12.85 15.20 7.39
C GLN A 336 -13.41 15.30 8.83
N GLN A 337 -12.56 15.54 9.82
CA GLN A 337 -13.01 15.66 11.21
C GLN A 337 -13.69 17.00 11.44
N LYS A 338 -14.88 16.96 12.08
CA LYS A 338 -15.74 18.13 12.25
C LYS A 338 -15.45 18.94 13.52
N GLU A 339 -14.86 18.28 14.52
CA GLU A 339 -14.53 18.92 15.79
C GLU A 339 -13.20 19.69 15.70
N PRO A 340 -13.05 20.81 16.40
CA PRO A 340 -11.78 21.53 16.46
C PRO A 340 -10.65 20.63 16.99
N HIS A 341 -9.53 20.64 16.30
CA HIS A 341 -8.38 19.80 16.65
C HIS A 341 -7.06 20.45 16.23
N ALA A 342 -5.98 20.06 16.89
CA ALA A 342 -4.63 20.36 16.42
C ALA A 342 -4.13 19.25 15.48
N VAL A 343 -3.18 19.60 14.61
CA VAL A 343 -2.48 18.63 13.75
C VAL A 343 -1.02 18.60 14.16
N ILE A 344 -0.49 17.41 14.39
CA ILE A 344 0.94 17.18 14.70
C ILE A 344 1.55 16.44 13.52
N ILE A 345 2.52 17.05 12.84
CA ILE A 345 3.23 16.41 11.72
C ILE A 345 4.67 16.14 12.14
N ILE A 346 5.09 14.87 12.10
CA ILE A 346 6.41 14.46 12.55
C ILE A 346 7.23 13.96 11.36
N VAL A 347 8.37 14.60 11.12
CA VAL A 347 9.41 14.15 10.19
C VAL A 347 10.76 14.21 10.89
N ASP A 348 11.23 13.06 11.38
CA ASP A 348 12.46 12.97 12.16
C ASP A 348 13.50 12.04 11.53
N ALA A 349 13.07 11.04 10.76
CA ALA A 349 13.95 10.19 9.97
C ALA A 349 13.56 10.27 8.48
N VAL A 350 14.52 10.51 7.60
CA VAL A 350 14.25 10.61 6.16
C VAL A 350 14.43 9.28 5.51
N SER A 351 15.43 8.61 5.43
CA SER A 351 15.56 7.25 4.93
C SER A 351 16.51 6.41 5.77
N ARG A 352 16.02 5.27 6.25
CA ARG A 352 16.88 4.33 7.00
C ARG A 352 17.84 3.57 6.10
N LYS A 353 17.50 3.38 4.84
CA LYS A 353 18.21 2.44 3.96
C LYS A 353 19.37 3.08 3.21
N TYR A 354 19.29 4.36 2.95
CA TYR A 354 20.25 5.04 2.06
C TYR A 354 21.02 6.18 2.71
N PHE A 355 20.81 6.43 4.00
CA PHE A 355 21.47 7.48 4.78
C PHE A 355 21.42 8.87 4.13
N THR A 356 20.37 9.14 3.36
CA THR A 356 20.15 10.43 2.72
C THR A 356 19.26 11.30 3.58
N SER A 357 19.52 12.61 3.59
CA SER A 357 18.67 13.62 4.22
C SER A 357 17.75 14.27 3.18
N GLU A 358 17.19 13.45 2.28
CA GLU A 358 16.38 13.89 1.16
C GLU A 358 14.95 14.19 1.61
N THR A 359 14.54 15.45 1.57
CA THR A 359 13.22 15.94 1.97
C THR A 359 12.35 16.37 0.79
N SER A 360 12.81 16.22 -0.46
CA SER A 360 12.06 16.68 -1.66
C SER A 360 10.67 16.03 -1.80
N TRP A 361 10.47 14.84 -1.23
CA TRP A 361 9.16 14.18 -1.22
C TRP A 361 8.06 14.96 -0.47
N LEU A 362 8.42 15.89 0.43
CA LEU A 362 7.47 16.80 1.09
C LEU A 362 6.77 17.71 0.08
N TRP A 363 7.41 18.00 -1.05
CA TRP A 363 6.84 18.82 -2.11
C TRP A 363 5.79 18.10 -2.95
N ASP A 364 5.72 16.78 -2.87
CA ASP A 364 4.68 15.96 -3.49
C ASP A 364 3.44 15.79 -2.59
N ILE A 365 3.39 16.43 -1.39
CA ILE A 365 2.29 16.35 -0.44
C ILE A 365 1.52 17.68 -0.42
N ASP A 366 0.20 17.60 -0.51
CA ASP A 366 -0.68 18.76 -0.42
C ASP A 366 -1.00 19.12 1.03
N PHE A 367 -0.06 19.75 1.72
CA PHE A 367 -0.30 20.27 3.06
C PHE A 367 -1.28 21.45 3.10
N GLY A 368 -1.54 22.10 1.96
CA GLY A 368 -2.54 23.18 1.85
C GLY A 368 -3.95 22.71 2.20
N MET A 369 -4.24 21.40 2.10
CA MET A 369 -5.49 20.82 2.58
C MET A 369 -5.80 21.10 4.06
N LEU A 370 -4.77 21.34 4.88
CA LEU A 370 -4.95 21.65 6.30
C LEU A 370 -5.39 23.09 6.58
N ASN A 371 -5.52 23.94 5.55
CA ASN A 371 -6.11 25.26 5.70
C ASN A 371 -7.64 25.17 5.87
N THR A 372 -8.06 24.66 7.02
CA THR A 372 -9.46 24.50 7.41
C THR A 372 -9.74 25.20 8.74
N GLU A 373 -11.01 25.51 9.01
CA GLU A 373 -11.40 26.11 10.28
C GLU A 373 -11.19 25.16 11.47
N ASN A 374 -11.39 23.85 11.24
CA ASN A 374 -11.29 22.83 12.29
C ASN A 374 -9.83 22.48 12.66
N ALA A 375 -8.86 22.70 11.77
CA ALA A 375 -7.44 22.63 12.10
C ALA A 375 -7.02 23.92 12.81
N SER A 376 -7.11 23.91 14.13
CA SER A 376 -6.87 25.09 14.96
C SER A 376 -5.40 25.51 14.99
N HIS A 377 -4.49 24.54 15.06
CA HIS A 377 -3.03 24.76 15.07
C HIS A 377 -2.30 23.53 14.49
N ILE A 378 -1.12 23.76 13.91
CA ILE A 378 -0.29 22.72 13.29
C ILE A 378 1.11 22.75 13.90
N TYR A 379 1.48 21.67 14.56
CA TYR A 379 2.79 21.48 15.17
C TYR A 379 3.67 20.65 14.22
N LEU A 380 4.77 21.24 13.77
CA LEU A 380 5.77 20.64 12.88
C LEU A 380 6.93 20.14 13.74
N LEU A 381 7.10 18.84 13.86
CA LEU A 381 8.00 18.26 14.84
C LEU A 381 9.04 17.35 14.22
N GLY A 382 10.20 17.29 14.89
CA GLY A 382 11.30 16.42 14.55
C GLY A 382 12.44 17.13 13.86
N ARG A 383 13.48 16.41 13.54
CA ARG A 383 14.75 16.91 12.97
C ARG A 383 14.56 17.77 11.69
N TYR A 384 13.48 17.55 10.96
CA TYR A 384 13.16 18.25 9.72
C TYR A 384 11.95 19.19 9.87
N ALA A 385 11.73 19.71 11.07
CA ALA A 385 10.65 20.67 11.36
C ALA A 385 10.80 21.95 10.52
N ASP A 386 12.03 22.43 10.33
CA ASP A 386 12.31 23.61 9.52
C ASP A 386 12.03 23.36 8.03
N ASP A 387 12.37 22.19 7.50
CA ASP A 387 12.01 21.79 6.12
C ASP A 387 10.48 21.77 5.94
N LEU A 388 9.74 21.23 6.92
CA LEU A 388 8.29 21.28 6.93
C LEU A 388 7.79 22.73 6.97
N TYR A 389 8.35 23.59 7.83
CA TYR A 389 7.96 24.98 7.92
C TYR A 389 8.16 25.71 6.59
N VAL A 390 9.34 25.53 5.95
CA VAL A 390 9.60 26.04 4.60
C VAL A 390 8.57 25.52 3.62
N ARG A 391 8.23 24.21 3.64
CA ARG A 391 7.21 23.64 2.75
C ARG A 391 5.84 24.25 2.99
N PHE A 392 5.44 24.50 4.24
CA PHE A 392 4.18 25.16 4.60
C PHE A 392 4.11 26.62 4.15
N SER A 393 5.25 27.36 4.12
CA SER A 393 5.28 28.75 3.63
C SER A 393 4.89 28.90 2.16
N TYR A 394 4.82 27.80 1.40
CA TYR A 394 4.31 27.74 0.03
C TYR A 394 2.85 27.24 -0.05
N THR A 395 2.14 27.28 1.06
CA THR A 395 0.70 26.97 1.12
C THR A 395 -0.08 28.18 1.61
N ASP A 396 -1.42 28.12 1.50
CA ASP A 396 -2.32 29.15 2.04
C ASP A 396 -2.60 28.99 3.54
N VAL A 397 -1.87 28.10 4.25
CA VAL A 397 -2.00 27.92 5.70
C VAL A 397 -1.39 29.15 6.39
N PRO A 398 -2.15 29.87 7.25
CA PRO A 398 -1.65 31.06 7.92
C PRO A 398 -0.44 30.74 8.83
N PRO A 399 0.65 31.53 8.76
CA PRO A 399 1.86 31.28 9.58
C PRO A 399 1.59 31.26 11.10
N GLU A 400 0.61 32.01 11.58
CA GLU A 400 0.20 32.02 12.99
C GLU A 400 -0.41 30.70 13.47
N LYS A 401 -0.82 29.84 12.55
CA LYS A 401 -1.25 28.47 12.87
C LYS A 401 -0.09 27.48 12.96
N LEU A 402 1.15 27.89 12.70
CA LEU A 402 2.31 27.00 12.61
C LEU A 402 3.23 27.18 13.81
N SER A 403 3.67 26.08 14.39
CA SER A 403 4.78 26.05 15.36
C SER A 403 5.73 24.92 15.00
N ALA A 404 7.04 25.19 15.01
CA ALA A 404 8.08 24.21 14.65
C ALA A 404 8.98 23.92 15.84
N TYR A 405 9.24 22.63 16.11
CA TYR A 405 10.13 22.17 17.17
C TYR A 405 10.98 21.00 16.67
N GLU A 406 12.29 21.09 16.83
CA GLU A 406 13.20 19.99 16.50
C GLU A 406 12.97 18.79 17.41
N SER A 407 12.62 19.03 18.67
CA SER A 407 12.28 17.96 19.63
C SER A 407 10.81 17.59 19.57
N ILE A 408 10.52 16.32 19.32
CA ILE A 408 9.14 15.80 19.33
C ILE A 408 8.50 16.00 20.72
N ALA A 409 9.26 15.76 21.80
CA ALA A 409 8.76 15.90 23.17
C ALA A 409 8.40 17.35 23.50
N GLU A 410 9.29 18.31 23.17
CA GLU A 410 9.04 19.74 23.40
C GLU A 410 7.81 20.23 22.63
N GLY A 411 7.62 19.77 21.38
CA GLY A 411 6.44 20.17 20.58
C GLY A 411 5.14 19.59 21.13
N VAL A 412 5.16 18.35 21.63
CA VAL A 412 3.98 17.74 22.29
C VAL A 412 3.65 18.48 23.60
N ASP A 413 4.68 18.83 24.40
CA ASP A 413 4.50 19.65 25.60
C ASP A 413 3.97 21.06 25.28
N ALA A 414 4.42 21.67 24.18
CA ALA A 414 3.91 22.95 23.71
C ALA A 414 2.43 22.87 23.39
N ALA A 415 2.00 21.85 22.67
CA ALA A 415 0.59 21.63 22.36
C ALA A 415 -0.29 21.52 23.62
N VAL A 416 0.20 20.85 24.66
CA VAL A 416 -0.50 20.78 25.97
C VAL A 416 -0.56 22.16 26.63
N ARG A 417 0.55 22.91 26.65
CA ARG A 417 0.58 24.29 27.21
C ARG A 417 -0.37 25.24 26.51
N ASP A 418 -0.54 25.07 25.18
CA ASP A 418 -1.45 25.86 24.36
C ASP A 418 -2.93 25.43 24.52
N GLY A 419 -3.18 24.44 25.41
CA GLY A 419 -4.53 23.99 25.78
C GLY A 419 -5.16 23.04 24.77
N VAL A 420 -4.37 22.39 23.92
CA VAL A 420 -4.86 21.39 22.97
C VAL A 420 -5.39 20.17 23.73
N THR A 421 -6.65 19.81 23.47
CA THR A 421 -7.30 18.64 24.07
C THR A 421 -7.47 17.48 23.07
N GLN A 422 -7.55 17.80 21.76
CA GLN A 422 -7.70 16.83 20.68
C GLN A 422 -6.67 17.08 19.58
N ALA A 423 -5.96 16.03 19.14
CA ALA A 423 -4.96 16.14 18.08
C ALA A 423 -4.94 14.94 17.13
N TYR A 424 -4.59 15.19 15.86
CA TYR A 424 -4.26 14.15 14.88
C TYR A 424 -2.78 14.20 14.57
N THR A 425 -2.09 13.07 14.83
CA THR A 425 -0.64 12.95 14.60
C THR A 425 -0.39 12.24 13.29
N ILE A 426 0.28 12.88 12.35
CA ILE A 426 0.66 12.32 11.05
C ILE A 426 2.17 12.10 11.06
N THR A 427 2.60 10.88 10.84
CA THR A 427 4.02 10.52 10.80
C THR A 427 4.27 9.29 9.92
N CYS A 428 5.53 9.01 9.63
CA CYS A 428 5.89 7.77 8.93
C CYS A 428 6.15 6.61 9.91
N PHE A 429 6.18 5.39 9.37
CA PHE A 429 6.45 4.19 10.18
C PHE A 429 7.77 4.23 10.94
N SER A 430 8.80 4.91 10.39
CA SER A 430 10.11 5.02 11.04
C SER A 430 10.08 5.87 12.31
N ASP A 431 9.23 6.88 12.36
CA ASP A 431 9.15 7.82 13.49
C ASP A 431 8.02 7.49 14.45
N LYS A 432 7.07 6.65 14.03
CA LYS A 432 5.95 6.18 14.85
C LYS A 432 6.39 5.73 16.25
N GLY A 433 7.44 4.90 16.32
CA GLY A 433 7.94 4.38 17.60
C GLY A 433 8.46 5.46 18.54
N LYS A 434 9.09 6.52 18.01
CA LYS A 434 9.57 7.66 18.80
C LYS A 434 8.42 8.40 19.46
N PHE A 435 7.36 8.69 18.70
CA PHE A 435 6.18 9.33 19.25
C PHE A 435 5.45 8.44 20.25
N LEU A 436 5.25 7.16 19.93
CA LEU A 436 4.54 6.23 20.84
C LEU A 436 5.28 5.95 22.13
N SER A 437 6.61 6.17 22.19
CA SER A 437 7.37 6.08 23.46
C SER A 437 7.11 7.25 24.42
N LEU A 438 6.54 8.36 23.93
CA LEU A 438 6.20 9.54 24.73
C LEU A 438 4.77 9.49 25.29
N VAL A 439 3.86 8.77 24.63
CA VAL A 439 2.43 8.81 24.90
C VAL A 439 1.92 7.44 25.38
N THR A 440 0.76 7.42 26.01
CA THR A 440 0.07 6.17 26.38
C THR A 440 -0.84 5.77 25.21
N THR A 441 -0.71 4.54 24.71
CA THR A 441 -1.63 3.96 23.72
C THR A 441 -2.92 3.52 24.40
N LEU A 442 -4.07 3.82 23.76
CA LEU A 442 -5.42 3.50 24.24
C LEU A 442 -5.94 2.22 23.60
#